data_7e5f7b66f1486e7dbf5b1db415d03f31
#
_entry.id   7e5f7b66f1486e7dbf5b1db415d03f31
#
_cell.length_a   1.000
_cell.length_b   1.000
_cell.length_c   1.000
_cell.angle_alpha   90.00
_cell.angle_beta   90.00
_cell.angle_gamma   90.00
#
_symmetry.space_group_name_H-M   'P 1'
#
loop_
_entity.id
_entity.type
_entity.pdbx_description
1 polymer ?
#
loop_
_entity_poly.entity_id
_entity_poly.type
_entity_poly.pdbx_seq_one_letter_code
_entity_poly.pdbx_strand_id
1 'polypeptide(L)' 'MSMSSHLMELQKKHQHLSEAVEAAQRSPSTDDLIIADLKKQKLKLKEEITRLTRV' A
#
# COMPACT_ATOMS: atom_id res chain seq x y z
N MET A 1 -10.48 -15.84 11.50
CA MET A 1 -10.80 -14.73 10.57
C MET A 1 -11.15 -15.26 9.20
N SER A 2 -12.16 -14.67 8.59
CA SER A 2 -12.54 -15.05 7.24
C SER A 2 -11.58 -14.43 6.23
N MET A 3 -11.55 -15.02 5.03
CA MET A 3 -10.77 -14.48 3.92
C MET A 3 -11.19 -13.04 3.61
N SER A 4 -12.48 -12.75 3.73
CA SER A 4 -13.01 -11.41 3.49
C SER A 4 -12.42 -10.37 4.43
N SER A 5 -12.32 -10.70 5.72
CA SER A 5 -11.74 -9.79 6.70
C SER A 5 -10.27 -9.51 6.42
N HIS A 6 -9.55 -10.55 6.04
CA HIS A 6 -8.13 -10.42 5.71
C HIS A 6 -7.94 -9.52 4.47
N LEU A 7 -8.79 -9.73 3.47
CA LEU A 7 -8.74 -8.92 2.24
C LEU A 7 -9.05 -7.46 2.55
N MET A 8 -10.06 -7.21 3.38
CA MET A 8 -10.40 -5.85 3.78
C MET A 8 -9.25 -5.15 4.50
N GLU A 9 -8.56 -5.87 5.37
CA GLU A 9 -7.40 -5.32 6.07
C GLU A 9 -6.29 -4.95 5.10
N LEU A 10 -6.02 -5.81 4.13
CA LEU A 10 -5.00 -5.54 3.12
C LEU A 10 -5.37 -4.32 2.28
N GLN A 11 -6.64 -4.20 1.91
CA GLN A 11 -7.11 -3.05 1.14
C GLN A 11 -6.98 -1.76 1.93
N LYS A 12 -7.28 -1.80 3.23
CA LYS A 12 -7.10 -0.65 4.11
C LYS A 12 -5.64 -0.22 4.17
N LYS A 13 -4.75 -1.18 4.36
CA LYS A 13 -3.32 -0.89 4.40
C LYS A 13 -2.83 -0.31 3.08
N HIS A 14 -3.32 -0.85 1.98
CA HIS A 14 -2.96 -0.34 0.66
C HIS A 14 -3.40 1.11 0.50
N GLN A 15 -4.61 1.43 0.95
CA GLN A 15 -5.10 2.79 0.88
C GLN A 15 -4.29 3.75 1.75
N HIS A 16 -3.94 3.32 2.96
CA HIS A 16 -3.11 4.11 3.87
C HIS A 16 -1.75 4.41 3.24
N LEU A 17 -1.14 3.40 2.63
CA LEU A 17 0.13 3.59 1.95
C LEU A 17 0.01 4.50 0.75
N SER A 18 -1.10 4.40 0.02
CA SER A 18 -1.36 5.28 -1.12
C SER A 18 -1.42 6.74 -0.67
N GLU A 19 -2.12 7.01 0.42
CA GLU A 19 -2.21 8.34 1.00
C GLU A 19 -0.85 8.83 1.50
N ALA A 20 -0.08 7.93 2.11
CA ALA A 20 1.25 8.26 2.59
C ALA A 20 2.18 8.63 1.44
N VAL A 21 2.10 7.89 0.34
CA VAL A 21 2.88 8.19 -0.86
C VAL A 21 2.52 9.57 -1.40
N GLU A 22 1.24 9.86 -1.50
CA GLU A 22 0.79 11.16 -1.99
C GLU A 22 1.27 12.30 -1.10
N ALA A 23 1.15 12.13 0.21
CA ALA A 23 1.61 13.14 1.16
C ALA A 23 3.12 13.34 1.07
N ALA A 24 3.87 12.26 0.94
CA ALA A 24 5.32 12.31 0.82
C ALA A 24 5.74 13.02 -0.46
N GLN A 25 5.04 12.77 -1.56
CA GLN A 25 5.34 13.40 -2.84
C GLN A 25 5.04 14.90 -2.84
N ARG A 26 4.08 15.32 -2.03
CA ARG A 26 3.76 16.75 -1.90
C ARG A 26 4.76 17.49 -1.05
N SER A 27 5.46 16.79 -0.17
CA SER A 27 6.43 17.41 0.72
C SER A 27 7.78 17.53 0.05
N PRO A 28 8.30 18.74 -0.15
CA PRO A 28 9.62 18.91 -0.77
C PRO A 28 10.76 18.44 0.10
N SER A 29 10.51 18.26 1.41
CA SER A 29 11.53 17.80 2.35
C SER A 29 11.58 16.30 2.52
N THR A 30 10.69 15.55 1.88
CA THR A 30 10.69 14.10 2.00
C THR A 30 11.80 13.50 1.12
N ASP A 31 12.56 12.60 1.72
CA ASP A 31 13.64 11.90 1.03
C ASP A 31 13.09 10.97 -0.04
N ASP A 32 13.74 10.95 -1.19
CA ASP A 32 13.35 10.05 -2.30
C ASP A 32 13.41 8.59 -1.88
N LEU A 33 14.31 8.22 -0.98
CA LEU A 33 14.40 6.86 -0.48
C LEU A 33 13.15 6.46 0.29
N ILE A 34 12.58 7.40 1.05
CA ILE A 34 11.35 7.15 1.79
C ILE A 34 10.19 6.94 0.82
N ILE A 35 10.11 7.77 -0.20
CA ILE A 35 9.06 7.66 -1.22
C ILE A 35 9.17 6.31 -1.95
N ALA A 36 10.38 5.93 -2.33
CA ALA A 36 10.62 4.66 -3.01
C ALA A 36 10.22 3.47 -2.13
N ASP A 37 10.52 3.53 -0.83
CA ASP A 37 10.16 2.49 0.12
C ASP A 37 8.64 2.37 0.26
N LEU A 38 7.95 3.49 0.38
CA LEU A 38 6.50 3.51 0.48
C LEU A 38 5.84 2.93 -0.78
N LYS A 39 6.36 3.29 -1.94
CA LYS A 39 5.87 2.75 -3.22
C LYS A 39 6.08 1.25 -3.31
N LYS A 40 7.21 0.77 -2.82
CA LYS A 40 7.52 -0.65 -2.80
C LYS A 40 6.56 -1.41 -1.90
N GLN A 41 6.27 -0.88 -0.71
CA GLN A 41 5.31 -1.48 0.20
C GLN A 41 3.91 -1.51 -0.40
N LYS A 42 3.52 -0.43 -1.05
CA LYS A 42 2.23 -0.34 -1.72
C LYS A 42 2.11 -1.41 -2.81
N LEU A 43 3.15 -1.58 -3.59
CA LEU A 43 3.17 -2.57 -4.66
C LEU A 43 3.05 -4.00 -4.10
N LYS A 44 3.77 -4.29 -3.02
CA LYS A 44 3.68 -5.60 -2.38
C LYS A 44 2.28 -5.91 -1.90
N LEU A 45 1.62 -4.93 -1.28
CA LEU A 45 0.24 -5.10 -0.83
C LEU A 45 -0.70 -5.33 -2.01
N LYS A 46 -0.51 -4.59 -3.08
CA LYS A 46 -1.31 -4.74 -4.28
C LYS A 46 -1.17 -6.16 -4.86
N GLU A 47 0.04 -6.68 -4.88
CA GLU A 47 0.30 -8.03 -5.35
C GLU A 47 -0.40 -9.07 -4.47
N GLU A 48 -0.36 -8.89 -3.15
CA GLU A 48 -1.06 -9.78 -2.23
C GLU A 48 -2.56 -9.76 -2.45
N ILE A 49 -3.12 -8.56 -2.59
CA ILE A 49 -4.55 -8.41 -2.85
C ILE A 49 -4.93 -9.09 -4.16
N THR A 50 -4.15 -8.87 -5.19
CA THR A 50 -4.39 -9.49 -6.49
C THR A 50 -4.33 -11.00 -6.41
N ARG A 51 -3.36 -11.53 -5.67
CA ARG A 51 -3.21 -12.96 -5.48
C ARG A 51 -4.41 -13.57 -4.76
N LEU A 52 -4.91 -12.89 -3.75
CA LEU A 52 -6.06 -13.38 -2.98
C LEU A 52 -7.37 -13.29 -3.75
N THR A 53 -7.51 -12.30 -4.63
CA THR A 53 -8.72 -12.12 -5.42
C THR A 53 -8.68 -12.86 -6.75
N ARG A 54 -7.53 -13.38 -7.11
CA ARG A 54 -7.34 -14.13 -8.34
C ARG A 54 -7.74 -15.57 -8.11
N VAL A 55 -8.79 -16.01 -8.76
CA VAL A 55 -9.29 -17.38 -8.63
C VAL A 55 -8.87 -18.22 -9.82
#